data_9bc09f0979e9cee13717904e52c94f0b
#
_entry.id   9bc09f0979e9cee13717904e52c94f0b
#
_cell.length_a   1.000
_cell.length_b   1.000
_cell.length_c   1.000
_cell.angle_alpha   90.00
_cell.angle_beta   90.00
_cell.angle_gamma   90.00
#
_symmetry.space_group_name_H-M   'P 1'
#
loop_
_entity.id
_entity.type
_entity.pdbx_description
1 polymer ?
#
loop_
_entity_poly.entity_id
_entity_poly.type
_entity_poly.pdbx_seq_one_letter_code
_entity_poly.pdbx_strand_id
1 'polypeptide(L)'
;MSGGLPLYNNQFKINNMNPNIQKDIVETFQKLNEIFSKFSENELNLVPYQGSWTPGQVVQHIILACSGFPELFAGKTEKTTRKPDEKIKDIESLFLNFSIKMDAPVFLIPEKKEYSKSTLNTKLQKIESELLDCAEKYDLTLICLDFQVPGFDTFTMYEWIDFALVHTQRHTHQLKNIFQYMNKL
;
A
#
# COMPACT_ATOMS: atom_id res chain seq x y z
N MET A 1 -8.62 51.62 16.50
CA MET A 1 -9.39 50.79 15.55
C MET A 1 -8.56 49.52 15.30
N SER A 2 -8.93 48.47 16.02
CA SER A 2 -8.22 47.19 15.97
C SER A 2 -8.94 46.29 14.97
N GLY A 3 -8.36 46.07 13.80
CA GLY A 3 -8.81 45.12 12.82
C GLY A 3 -8.29 43.72 13.14
N GLY A 4 -9.11 42.92 13.80
CA GLY A 4 -8.80 41.50 13.99
C GLY A 4 -8.89 40.75 12.67
N LEU A 5 -7.83 40.05 12.30
CA LEU A 5 -7.83 39.07 11.19
C LEU A 5 -8.78 37.91 11.53
N PRO A 6 -9.62 37.48 10.63
CA PRO A 6 -10.47 36.32 10.87
C PRO A 6 -9.61 35.06 10.99
N LEU A 7 -9.68 34.42 12.15
CA LEU A 7 -9.19 33.06 12.36
C LEU A 7 -10.01 32.14 11.43
N TYR A 8 -9.41 31.72 10.31
CA TYR A 8 -9.97 30.69 9.45
C TYR A 8 -9.99 29.38 10.24
N ASN A 9 -11.20 29.04 10.68
CA ASN A 9 -11.48 27.79 11.37
C ASN A 9 -11.22 26.61 10.43
N ASN A 10 -10.10 25.94 10.64
CA ASN A 10 -9.66 24.77 9.87
C ASN A 10 -10.41 23.47 10.27
N GLN A 11 -11.60 23.61 10.88
CA GLN A 11 -12.40 22.48 11.40
C GLN A 11 -13.27 21.77 10.35
N PHE A 12 -13.18 22.13 9.06
CA PHE A 12 -14.12 21.56 8.05
C PHE A 12 -13.68 20.24 7.42
N LYS A 13 -12.57 19.59 7.82
CA LYS A 13 -11.89 18.64 6.91
C LYS A 13 -11.71 17.20 7.35
N ILE A 14 -12.10 16.79 8.54
CA ILE A 14 -11.78 15.43 9.01
C ILE A 14 -13.03 14.52 9.10
N ASN A 15 -14.23 15.06 9.02
CA ASN A 15 -15.44 14.35 9.45
C ASN A 15 -16.05 13.36 8.45
N ASN A 16 -15.48 13.12 7.25
CA ASN A 16 -16.04 12.18 6.27
C ASN A 16 -15.04 11.18 5.66
N MET A 17 -13.75 11.22 6.00
CA MET A 17 -12.80 10.17 5.67
C MET A 17 -12.79 9.13 6.79
N ASN A 18 -12.50 7.87 6.47
CA ASN A 18 -12.43 6.82 7.46
C ASN A 18 -11.52 7.26 8.63
N PRO A 19 -12.06 7.52 9.84
CA PRO A 19 -11.27 8.01 10.97
C PRO A 19 -10.24 6.97 11.47
N ASN A 20 -10.19 5.79 10.83
CA ASN A 20 -9.40 4.64 11.22
C ASN A 20 -8.28 4.29 10.24
N ILE A 21 -7.88 5.18 9.30
CA ILE A 21 -6.85 4.84 8.31
C ILE A 21 -5.56 4.29 8.96
N GLN A 22 -5.16 4.82 10.11
CA GLN A 22 -4.00 4.31 10.86
C GLN A 22 -4.24 2.89 11.36
N LYS A 23 -5.46 2.58 11.85
CA LYS A 23 -5.83 1.23 12.24
C LYS A 23 -5.82 0.28 11.05
N ASP A 24 -6.33 0.73 9.90
CA ASP A 24 -6.35 -0.08 8.67
C ASP A 24 -4.94 -0.39 8.18
N ILE A 25 -3.98 0.55 8.32
CA ILE A 25 -2.56 0.33 8.06
C ILE A 25 -2.05 -0.81 8.95
N VAL A 26 -2.19 -0.66 10.27
CA VAL A 26 -1.70 -1.65 11.25
C VAL A 26 -2.31 -3.04 10.99
N GLU A 27 -3.62 -3.14 10.82
CA GLU A 27 -4.30 -4.41 10.57
C GLU A 27 -3.87 -5.08 9.26
N THR A 28 -3.61 -4.29 8.22
CA THR A 28 -3.18 -4.81 6.92
C THR A 28 -1.77 -5.39 7.01
N PHE A 29 -0.82 -4.67 7.62
CA PHE A 29 0.55 -5.16 7.80
C PHE A 29 0.62 -6.30 8.80
N GLN A 30 -0.20 -6.30 9.85
CA GLN A 30 -0.32 -7.45 10.75
C GLN A 30 -0.72 -8.73 10.00
N LYS A 31 -1.77 -8.67 9.17
CA LYS A 31 -2.23 -9.83 8.37
C LYS A 31 -1.17 -10.30 7.37
N LEU A 32 -0.41 -9.38 6.77
CA LEU A 32 0.73 -9.72 5.92
C LEU A 32 1.81 -10.44 6.72
N ASN A 33 2.19 -9.90 7.88
CA ASN A 33 3.21 -10.48 8.75
C ASN A 33 2.81 -11.86 9.29
N GLU A 34 1.53 -12.06 9.62
CA GLU A 34 1.00 -13.36 10.06
C GLU A 34 1.21 -14.45 9.00
N ILE A 35 0.93 -14.19 7.73
CA ILE A 35 1.16 -15.19 6.68
C ILE A 35 2.65 -15.31 6.32
N PHE A 36 3.35 -14.19 6.25
CA PHE A 36 4.77 -14.17 5.89
C PHE A 36 5.63 -14.90 6.93
N SER A 37 5.28 -14.80 8.21
CA SER A 37 5.99 -15.50 9.31
C SER A 37 5.97 -17.02 9.16
N LYS A 38 4.98 -17.60 8.49
CA LYS A 38 4.83 -19.06 8.32
C LYS A 38 5.84 -19.67 7.36
N PHE A 39 6.41 -18.89 6.45
CA PHE A 39 7.44 -19.40 5.53
C PHE A 39 8.79 -19.50 6.25
N SER A 40 9.47 -20.63 6.12
CA SER A 40 10.88 -20.78 6.49
C SER A 40 11.79 -19.99 5.54
N GLU A 41 13.06 -19.79 5.90
CA GLU A 41 14.05 -19.12 5.05
C GLU A 41 14.23 -19.86 3.71
N ASN A 42 14.19 -21.19 3.73
CA ASN A 42 14.28 -22.00 2.52
C ASN A 42 13.05 -21.85 1.62
N GLU A 43 11.84 -21.97 2.18
CA GLU A 43 10.58 -21.82 1.44
C GLU A 43 10.42 -20.45 0.81
N LEU A 44 10.98 -19.42 1.46
CA LEU A 44 10.95 -18.04 0.97
C LEU A 44 11.49 -17.89 -0.46
N ASN A 45 12.44 -18.74 -0.84
CA ASN A 45 13.17 -18.68 -2.11
C ASN A 45 12.78 -19.81 -3.08
N LEU A 46 11.87 -20.70 -2.70
CA LEU A 46 11.37 -21.75 -3.59
C LEU A 46 10.28 -21.24 -4.52
N VAL A 47 10.36 -21.64 -5.80
CA VAL A 47 9.27 -21.42 -6.76
C VAL A 47 8.18 -22.46 -6.48
N PRO A 48 6.99 -22.07 -6.03
CA PRO A 48 5.96 -23.01 -5.59
C PRO A 48 5.41 -23.85 -6.75
N TYR A 49 5.23 -23.25 -7.92
CA TYR A 49 4.78 -23.89 -9.15
C TYR A 49 5.27 -23.10 -10.37
N GLN A 50 5.25 -23.75 -11.54
CA GLN A 50 5.74 -23.14 -12.78
C GLN A 50 5.06 -21.81 -13.07
N GLY A 51 5.86 -20.76 -13.31
CA GLY A 51 5.39 -19.41 -13.63
C GLY A 51 5.00 -18.56 -12.41
N SER A 52 5.14 -19.10 -11.19
CA SER A 52 4.91 -18.32 -9.96
C SER A 52 6.15 -17.56 -9.53
N TRP A 53 5.93 -16.45 -8.84
CA TRP A 53 6.97 -15.85 -7.99
C TRP A 53 7.20 -16.68 -6.73
N THR A 54 8.41 -16.59 -6.18
CA THR A 54 8.70 -17.11 -4.84
C THR A 54 7.99 -16.24 -3.79
N PRO A 55 7.73 -16.75 -2.57
CA PRO A 55 7.19 -15.92 -1.48
C PRO A 55 8.02 -14.65 -1.23
N GLY A 56 9.36 -14.75 -1.31
CA GLY A 56 10.27 -13.60 -1.17
C GLY A 56 10.08 -12.56 -2.27
N GLN A 57 9.87 -12.99 -3.50
CA GLN A 57 9.56 -12.08 -4.61
C GLN A 57 8.22 -11.38 -4.42
N VAL A 58 7.19 -12.08 -3.94
CA VAL A 58 5.88 -11.45 -3.65
C VAL A 58 6.03 -10.36 -2.59
N VAL A 59 6.74 -10.62 -1.50
CA VAL A 59 6.99 -9.60 -0.46
C VAL A 59 7.84 -8.45 -0.99
N GLN A 60 8.87 -8.73 -1.80
CA GLN A 60 9.68 -7.67 -2.42
C GLN A 60 8.85 -6.80 -3.37
N HIS A 61 7.87 -7.37 -4.08
CA HIS A 61 6.94 -6.61 -4.92
C HIS A 61 6.06 -5.66 -4.08
N ILE A 62 5.54 -6.11 -2.94
CA ILE A 62 4.82 -5.22 -2.00
C ILE A 62 5.73 -4.08 -1.56
N ILE A 63 6.98 -4.37 -1.19
CA ILE A 63 7.96 -3.37 -0.78
C ILE A 63 8.19 -2.34 -1.88
N LEU A 64 8.38 -2.78 -3.13
CA LEU A 64 8.58 -1.88 -4.27
C LEU A 64 7.36 -0.98 -4.50
N ALA A 65 6.15 -1.53 -4.40
CA ALA A 65 4.92 -0.79 -4.65
C ALA A 65 4.53 0.17 -3.52
N CYS A 66 4.95 -0.12 -2.29
CA CYS A 66 4.60 0.67 -1.11
C CYS A 66 5.75 1.56 -0.59
N SER A 67 6.88 1.62 -1.29
CA SER A 67 8.00 2.52 -0.94
C SER A 67 7.83 3.90 -1.59
N GLY A 68 8.39 4.95 -0.94
CA GLY A 68 8.46 6.29 -1.51
C GLY A 68 7.24 7.17 -1.22
N PHE A 69 6.37 6.78 -0.30
CA PHE A 69 5.20 7.59 0.12
C PHE A 69 5.59 8.92 0.77
N PRO A 70 6.62 9.01 1.64
CA PRO A 70 7.05 10.28 2.19
C PRO A 70 7.50 11.27 1.10
N GLU A 71 8.24 10.81 0.10
CA GLU A 71 8.70 11.62 -1.03
C GLU A 71 7.53 12.05 -1.93
N LEU A 72 6.59 11.14 -2.21
CA LEU A 72 5.39 11.42 -3.00
C LEU A 72 4.52 12.50 -2.33
N PHE A 73 4.33 12.40 -1.00
CA PHE A 73 3.46 13.33 -0.25
C PHE A 73 4.15 14.69 0.00
N ALA A 74 5.48 14.72 0.05
CA ALA A 74 6.26 15.96 0.09
C ALA A 74 6.41 16.62 -1.29
N GLY A 75 6.00 15.95 -2.37
CA GLY A 75 6.09 16.42 -3.74
C GLY A 75 5.03 17.44 -4.14
N LYS A 76 4.75 17.54 -5.43
CA LYS A 76 3.74 18.48 -5.96
C LYS A 76 2.34 18.04 -5.62
N THR A 77 1.56 18.95 -5.06
CA THR A 77 0.18 18.68 -4.67
C THR A 77 -0.77 19.80 -5.10
N GLU A 78 -2.05 19.46 -5.22
CA GLU A 78 -3.12 20.44 -5.42
C GLU A 78 -4.34 20.10 -4.56
N LYS A 79 -5.23 21.06 -4.38
CA LYS A 79 -6.49 20.86 -3.67
C LYS A 79 -7.45 20.05 -4.54
N THR A 80 -8.09 19.04 -3.96
CA THR A 80 -9.13 18.32 -4.66
C THR A 80 -10.40 19.15 -4.81
N THR A 81 -11.10 19.00 -5.95
CA THR A 81 -12.44 19.54 -6.20
C THR A 81 -13.54 18.47 -6.07
N ARG A 82 -13.15 17.21 -5.82
CA ARG A 82 -14.01 16.03 -5.62
C ARG A 82 -13.88 15.50 -4.20
N LYS A 83 -14.64 14.48 -3.85
CA LYS A 83 -14.47 13.80 -2.56
C LYS A 83 -13.09 13.15 -2.48
N PRO A 84 -12.36 13.31 -1.36
CA PRO A 84 -11.01 12.75 -1.22
C PRO A 84 -10.93 11.21 -1.28
N ASP A 85 -12.05 10.53 -1.10
CA ASP A 85 -12.23 9.08 -1.09
C ASP A 85 -13.00 8.54 -2.30
N GLU A 86 -13.21 9.37 -3.32
CA GLU A 86 -14.11 9.07 -4.44
C GLU A 86 -13.71 7.81 -5.20
N LYS A 87 -12.41 7.54 -5.33
CA LYS A 87 -11.88 6.42 -6.13
C LYS A 87 -11.68 5.12 -5.34
N ILE A 88 -11.89 5.12 -4.03
CA ILE A 88 -11.68 3.95 -3.16
C ILE A 88 -12.43 2.72 -3.68
N LYS A 89 -13.72 2.87 -4.01
CA LYS A 89 -14.55 1.74 -4.49
C LYS A 89 -14.02 1.12 -5.78
N ASP A 90 -13.50 1.93 -6.68
CA ASP A 90 -12.94 1.46 -7.97
C ASP A 90 -11.62 0.75 -7.74
N ILE A 91 -10.76 1.30 -6.85
CA ILE A 91 -9.50 0.68 -6.43
C ILE A 91 -9.77 -0.69 -5.80
N GLU A 92 -10.65 -0.75 -4.79
CA GLU A 92 -11.02 -1.98 -4.11
C GLU A 92 -11.62 -3.01 -5.07
N SER A 93 -12.57 -2.58 -5.92
CA SER A 93 -13.25 -3.47 -6.89
C SER A 93 -12.27 -4.10 -7.87
N LEU A 94 -11.23 -3.38 -8.28
CA LEU A 94 -10.23 -3.89 -9.18
C LEU A 94 -9.22 -4.80 -8.46
N PHE A 95 -8.61 -4.30 -7.39
CA PHE A 95 -7.47 -4.98 -6.75
C PHE A 95 -7.89 -6.13 -5.82
N LEU A 96 -9.08 -6.10 -5.22
CA LEU A 96 -9.59 -7.19 -4.39
C LEU A 96 -10.38 -8.23 -5.20
N ASN A 97 -10.55 -8.03 -6.50
CA ASN A 97 -11.03 -9.09 -7.38
C ASN A 97 -9.89 -10.05 -7.73
N PHE A 98 -9.74 -11.11 -6.95
CA PHE A 98 -8.66 -12.09 -7.09
C PHE A 98 -8.78 -12.97 -8.34
N SER A 99 -9.91 -12.94 -9.09
CA SER A 99 -10.07 -13.64 -10.36
C SER A 99 -9.37 -12.91 -11.52
N ILE A 100 -9.11 -11.61 -11.39
CA ILE A 100 -8.41 -10.80 -12.39
C ILE A 100 -6.91 -11.03 -12.25
N LYS A 101 -6.25 -11.47 -13.34
CA LYS A 101 -4.79 -11.46 -13.44
C LYS A 101 -4.32 -10.08 -13.85
N MET A 102 -3.29 -9.59 -13.18
CA MET A 102 -2.64 -8.31 -13.47
C MET A 102 -1.16 -8.55 -13.67
N ASP A 103 -0.60 -7.97 -14.72
CA ASP A 103 0.84 -7.93 -14.93
C ASP A 103 1.43 -6.76 -14.13
N ALA A 104 2.54 -7.02 -13.44
CA ALA A 104 3.24 -5.97 -12.73
C ALA A 104 3.96 -5.04 -13.73
N PRO A 105 3.91 -3.70 -13.54
CA PRO A 105 4.77 -2.78 -14.27
C PRO A 105 6.24 -3.18 -14.11
N VAL A 106 7.05 -2.96 -15.15
CA VAL A 106 8.46 -3.42 -15.19
C VAL A 106 9.26 -2.98 -13.97
N PHE A 107 9.05 -1.75 -13.49
CA PHE A 107 9.76 -1.20 -12.33
C PHE A 107 9.32 -1.81 -10.98
N LEU A 108 8.22 -2.57 -10.95
CA LEU A 108 7.74 -3.31 -9.77
C LEU A 108 8.03 -4.81 -9.85
N ILE A 109 8.69 -5.29 -10.94
CA ILE A 109 9.05 -6.70 -11.05
C ILE A 109 10.22 -6.98 -10.11
N PRO A 110 10.08 -7.90 -9.12
CA PRO A 110 11.17 -8.22 -8.20
C PRO A 110 12.30 -8.95 -8.91
N GLU A 111 13.53 -8.64 -8.55
CA GLU A 111 14.70 -9.32 -9.09
C GLU A 111 14.66 -10.82 -8.77
N LYS A 112 15.26 -11.62 -9.68
CA LYS A 112 15.49 -13.05 -9.46
C LYS A 112 16.77 -13.24 -8.66
N LYS A 113 16.64 -13.26 -7.32
CA LYS A 113 17.72 -13.48 -6.37
C LYS A 113 17.20 -14.13 -5.11
N GLU A 114 18.09 -14.55 -4.23
CA GLU A 114 17.72 -14.96 -2.89
C GLU A 114 17.37 -13.76 -2.01
N TYR A 115 16.32 -13.92 -1.24
CA TYR A 115 15.81 -12.94 -0.30
C TYR A 115 16.01 -13.46 1.13
N SER A 116 16.44 -12.59 2.03
CA SER A 116 16.53 -12.85 3.46
C SER A 116 15.25 -12.37 4.13
N LYS A 117 14.65 -13.24 4.95
CA LYS A 117 13.42 -12.96 5.68
C LYS A 117 13.57 -11.77 6.63
N SER A 118 14.71 -11.69 7.34
CA SER A 118 14.99 -10.58 8.25
C SER A 118 15.07 -9.24 7.51
N THR A 119 15.73 -9.20 6.34
CA THR A 119 15.83 -8.00 5.51
C THR A 119 14.46 -7.55 5.00
N LEU A 120 13.63 -8.49 4.54
CA LEU A 120 12.26 -8.17 4.08
C LEU A 120 11.40 -7.65 5.23
N ASN A 121 11.46 -8.29 6.42
CA ASN A 121 10.73 -7.83 7.60
C ASN A 121 11.10 -6.40 8.00
N THR A 122 12.40 -6.07 8.03
CA THR A 122 12.86 -4.71 8.35
C THR A 122 12.31 -3.68 7.37
N LYS A 123 12.26 -4.02 6.07
CA LYS A 123 11.69 -3.13 5.06
C LYS A 123 10.17 -2.97 5.19
N LEU A 124 9.44 -4.04 5.50
CA LEU A 124 7.99 -3.96 5.74
C LEU A 124 7.67 -3.09 6.95
N GLN A 125 8.39 -3.26 8.06
CA GLN A 125 8.24 -2.42 9.26
C GLN A 125 8.51 -0.95 8.98
N LYS A 126 9.54 -0.65 8.16
CA LYS A 126 9.84 0.70 7.72
C LYS A 126 8.66 1.31 6.94
N ILE A 127 8.10 0.56 5.97
CA ILE A 127 6.96 1.03 5.15
C ILE A 127 5.74 1.29 6.02
N GLU A 128 5.41 0.37 6.93
CA GLU A 128 4.30 0.53 7.88
C GLU A 128 4.46 1.81 8.70
N SER A 129 5.66 2.05 9.25
CA SER A 129 5.98 3.28 10.00
C SER A 129 5.87 4.53 9.13
N GLU A 130 6.37 4.50 7.90
CA GLU A 130 6.30 5.63 6.95
C GLU A 130 4.86 5.96 6.56
N LEU A 131 4.00 4.95 6.34
CA LEU A 131 2.58 5.16 6.05
C LEU A 131 1.82 5.75 7.25
N LEU A 132 2.11 5.28 8.47
CA LEU A 132 1.53 5.84 9.70
C LEU A 132 1.95 7.31 9.89
N ASP A 133 3.23 7.60 9.70
CA ASP A 133 3.78 8.96 9.74
C ASP A 133 3.14 9.87 8.70
N CYS A 134 2.95 9.37 7.47
CA CYS A 134 2.27 10.11 6.41
C CYS A 134 0.81 10.38 6.76
N ALA A 135 0.11 9.38 7.28
CA ALA A 135 -1.30 9.51 7.67
C ALA A 135 -1.50 10.54 8.81
N GLU A 136 -0.50 10.72 9.67
CA GLU A 136 -0.54 11.70 10.76
C GLU A 136 -0.16 13.11 10.31
N LYS A 137 0.87 13.24 9.46
CA LYS A 137 1.53 14.53 9.18
C LYS A 137 0.92 15.31 8.03
N TYR A 138 0.29 14.63 7.05
CA TYR A 138 -0.16 15.28 5.82
C TYR A 138 -1.67 15.55 5.78
N ASP A 139 -2.08 16.56 5.01
CA ASP A 139 -3.49 16.77 4.64
C ASP A 139 -3.86 15.75 3.55
N LEU A 140 -4.45 14.64 3.98
CA LEU A 140 -4.79 13.52 3.10
C LEU A 140 -5.82 13.86 2.01
N THR A 141 -6.42 15.06 2.05
CA THR A 141 -7.34 15.53 1.01
C THR A 141 -6.62 16.06 -0.23
N LEU A 142 -5.30 16.31 -0.17
CA LEU A 142 -4.55 16.82 -1.30
C LEU A 142 -4.31 15.75 -2.36
N ILE A 143 -4.37 16.15 -3.64
CA ILE A 143 -4.02 15.32 -4.79
C ILE A 143 -2.50 15.34 -4.98
N CYS A 144 -1.89 14.17 -5.17
CA CYS A 144 -0.50 14.03 -5.59
C CYS A 144 -0.40 14.13 -7.11
N LEU A 145 0.57 14.93 -7.62
CA LEU A 145 0.73 15.20 -9.05
C LEU A 145 1.96 14.52 -9.67
N ASP A 146 2.91 14.06 -8.85
CA ASP A 146 4.20 13.56 -9.34
C ASP A 146 4.15 12.10 -9.84
N PHE A 147 3.08 11.37 -9.52
CA PHE A 147 2.92 10.00 -9.97
C PHE A 147 1.44 9.63 -10.15
N GLN A 148 1.17 8.70 -11.08
CA GLN A 148 -0.16 8.15 -11.35
C GLN A 148 -0.11 6.63 -11.44
N VAL A 149 -1.11 5.96 -10.90
CA VAL A 149 -1.31 4.52 -11.13
C VAL A 149 -1.84 4.32 -12.55
N PRO A 150 -1.21 3.46 -13.37
CA PRO A 150 -1.71 3.19 -14.73
C PRO A 150 -3.18 2.76 -14.72
N GLY A 151 -3.99 3.42 -15.56
CA GLY A 151 -5.43 3.16 -15.64
C GLY A 151 -6.29 3.97 -14.67
N PHE A 152 -5.69 4.78 -13.80
CA PHE A 152 -6.36 5.74 -12.94
C PHE A 152 -5.89 7.16 -13.24
N ASP A 153 -6.75 8.14 -12.93
CA ASP A 153 -6.32 9.54 -12.81
C ASP A 153 -5.55 9.74 -11.49
N THR A 154 -5.17 11.00 -11.22
CA THR A 154 -4.48 11.40 -9.98
C THR A 154 -5.25 10.99 -8.74
N PHE A 155 -4.52 10.51 -7.75
CA PHE A 155 -5.03 10.13 -6.44
C PHE A 155 -4.82 11.25 -5.41
N THR A 156 -5.74 11.35 -4.44
CA THR A 156 -5.46 12.04 -3.19
C THR A 156 -4.47 11.24 -2.35
N MET A 157 -3.85 11.88 -1.36
CA MET A 157 -2.97 11.16 -0.41
C MET A 157 -3.73 10.05 0.33
N TYR A 158 -5.03 10.27 0.62
CA TYR A 158 -5.89 9.24 1.21
C TYR A 158 -6.04 8.02 0.28
N GLU A 159 -6.36 8.27 -0.99
CA GLU A 159 -6.50 7.20 -2.00
C GLU A 159 -5.18 6.47 -2.27
N TRP A 160 -4.05 7.16 -2.14
CA TRP A 160 -2.72 6.52 -2.23
C TRP A 160 -2.47 5.56 -1.08
N ILE A 161 -2.79 5.96 0.17
CA ILE A 161 -2.66 5.04 1.31
C ILE A 161 -3.59 3.84 1.11
N ASP A 162 -4.85 4.07 0.77
CA ASP A 162 -5.82 2.99 0.52
C ASP A 162 -5.32 2.04 -0.60
N PHE A 163 -4.83 2.58 -1.71
CA PHE A 163 -4.21 1.78 -2.77
C PHE A 163 -3.09 0.88 -2.24
N ALA A 164 -2.19 1.40 -1.39
CA ALA A 164 -1.13 0.60 -0.79
C ALA A 164 -1.69 -0.54 0.08
N LEU A 165 -2.75 -0.26 0.86
CA LEU A 165 -3.39 -1.27 1.70
C LEU A 165 -4.07 -2.35 0.87
N VAL A 166 -4.84 -1.96 -0.13
CA VAL A 166 -5.57 -2.90 -1.01
C VAL A 166 -4.60 -3.74 -1.83
N HIS A 167 -3.53 -3.14 -2.35
CA HIS A 167 -2.45 -3.85 -3.04
C HIS A 167 -1.76 -4.87 -2.10
N THR A 168 -1.46 -4.48 -0.87
CA THR A 168 -0.90 -5.37 0.14
C THR A 168 -1.85 -6.53 0.47
N GLN A 169 -3.16 -6.27 0.60
CA GLN A 169 -4.17 -7.30 0.83
C GLN A 169 -4.23 -8.30 -0.32
N ARG A 170 -4.16 -7.84 -1.57
CA ARG A 170 -4.11 -8.69 -2.76
C ARG A 170 -2.94 -9.68 -2.68
N HIS A 171 -1.76 -9.19 -2.38
CA HIS A 171 -0.56 -10.02 -2.31
C HIS A 171 -0.48 -10.85 -1.03
N THR A 172 -1.11 -10.42 0.05
CA THR A 172 -1.35 -11.26 1.25
C THR A 172 -2.21 -12.49 0.89
N HIS A 173 -3.24 -12.29 0.08
CA HIS A 173 -4.05 -13.41 -0.44
C HIS A 173 -3.21 -14.35 -1.35
N GLN A 174 -2.35 -13.79 -2.21
CA GLN A 174 -1.44 -14.59 -3.03
C GLN A 174 -0.49 -15.42 -2.16
N LEU A 175 0.11 -14.86 -1.11
CA LEU A 175 0.97 -15.59 -0.17
C LEU A 175 0.22 -16.72 0.55
N LYS A 176 -1.05 -16.50 0.95
CA LYS A 176 -1.90 -17.56 1.53
C LYS A 176 -2.08 -18.74 0.57
N ASN A 177 -2.34 -18.46 -0.71
CA ASN A 177 -2.51 -19.48 -1.72
C ASN A 177 -1.20 -20.26 -1.98
N ILE A 178 -0.07 -19.54 -2.05
CA ILE A 178 1.26 -20.17 -2.17
C ILE A 178 1.54 -21.07 -0.97
N PHE A 179 1.33 -20.60 0.26
CA PHE A 179 1.54 -21.38 1.47
C PHE A 179 0.69 -22.64 1.50
N GLN A 180 -0.59 -22.53 1.15
CA GLN A 180 -1.49 -23.67 1.07
C GLN A 180 -1.06 -24.69 0.00
N TYR A 181 -0.55 -24.23 -1.13
CA TYR A 181 -0.05 -25.10 -2.19
C TYR A 181 1.19 -25.87 -1.73
N MET A 182 2.17 -25.18 -1.15
CA MET A 182 3.42 -25.80 -0.69
C MET A 182 3.22 -26.81 0.44
N ASN A 183 2.18 -26.65 1.27
CA ASN A 183 1.86 -27.57 2.39
C ASN A 183 0.90 -28.72 2.00
N LYS A 184 0.50 -28.82 0.73
CA LYS A 184 -0.26 -29.97 0.22
C LYS A 184 0.62 -31.02 -0.46
N LEU A 185 1.90 -30.70 -0.67
CA LEU A 185 2.91 -31.58 -1.27
C LEU A 185 3.70 -32.30 -0.20
#